data_94637f8646a904171d2c241fcb254d29
#
_entry.id   94637f8646a904171d2c241fcb254d29
#
_cell.length_a   1.000
_cell.length_b   1.000
_cell.length_c   1.000
_cell.angle_alpha   90.00
_cell.angle_beta   90.00
_cell.angle_gamma   90.00
#
_symmetry.space_group_name_H-M   'P 1'
#
loop_
_entity.id
_entity.type
_entity.pdbx_description
1 polymer ?
#
loop_
_entity_poly.entity_id
_entity_poly.type
_entity_poly.pdbx_seq_one_letter_code
_entity_poly.pdbx_strand_id
1 'polypeptide(L)'
;ILCEFNYHTIGFTYTENDKKNIKKIYASESAAARQGKPWTKDILYRELSKVRKKAENKPYLLDEFLSNNKSLVHSSIFFVQDKDQGEKVAKVVSGYTDRFATFYEGKSDKFVNMLSTGKIDALVACERLNEGVDIRSLENIFLIATPRAKLVTIQRMGRCLRIDPNNKLKVANVIDFILESDNEKNKTPADQYRKEWILKLAEQKKV
;
A
#
# COMPACT_ATOMS: atom_id res chain seq x y z
N ILE A 1 8.88 18.76 -6.94
CA ILE A 1 9.50 17.89 -7.96
C ILE A 1 9.76 16.54 -7.29
N LEU A 2 9.40 15.41 -7.97
CA LEU A 2 9.68 14.06 -7.49
C LEU A 2 11.11 13.67 -7.85
N CYS A 3 11.78 12.89 -6.97
CA CYS A 3 13.04 12.23 -7.30
C CYS A 3 12.79 11.08 -8.30
N GLU A 4 13.85 10.52 -8.85
CA GLU A 4 13.81 9.26 -9.59
C GLU A 4 13.34 8.13 -8.67
N PHE A 5 12.57 7.17 -9.21
CA PHE A 5 12.16 6.00 -8.45
C PHE A 5 12.02 4.73 -9.31
N ASN A 6 12.30 3.60 -8.69
CA ASN A 6 12.03 2.29 -9.24
C ASN A 6 10.63 1.82 -8.80
N TYR A 7 9.91 1.16 -9.70
CA TYR A 7 8.61 0.59 -9.41
C TYR A 7 8.66 -0.92 -9.44
N HIS A 8 8.31 -1.55 -8.32
CA HIS A 8 8.25 -2.99 -8.13
C HIS A 8 6.81 -3.42 -7.89
N THR A 9 6.42 -4.55 -8.45
CA THR A 9 5.09 -5.13 -8.21
C THR A 9 5.20 -6.48 -7.53
N ILE A 10 4.37 -6.71 -6.51
CA ILE A 10 4.16 -8.01 -5.89
C ILE A 10 2.77 -8.49 -6.31
N GLY A 11 2.73 -9.57 -7.09
CA GLY A 11 1.49 -10.20 -7.51
C GLY A 11 0.84 -10.93 -6.33
N PHE A 12 -0.47 -10.81 -6.16
CA PHE A 12 -1.21 -11.60 -5.18
C PHE A 12 -2.51 -12.15 -5.77
N THR A 13 -2.98 -13.27 -5.21
CA THR A 13 -4.25 -13.90 -5.55
C THR A 13 -5.14 -13.97 -4.31
N TYR A 14 -6.45 -14.14 -4.49
CA TYR A 14 -7.36 -14.35 -3.37
C TYR A 14 -7.23 -15.75 -2.80
N THR A 15 -7.14 -15.86 -1.48
CA THR A 15 -7.27 -17.12 -0.77
C THR A 15 -8.72 -17.64 -0.84
N GLU A 16 -8.94 -18.90 -0.45
CA GLU A 16 -10.30 -19.44 -0.36
C GLU A 16 -11.18 -18.68 0.65
N ASN A 17 -10.58 -18.13 1.70
CA ASN A 17 -11.30 -17.30 2.66
C ASN A 17 -11.64 -15.92 2.08
N ASP A 18 -10.73 -15.29 1.34
CA ASP A 18 -11.03 -14.06 0.60
C ASP A 18 -12.19 -14.27 -0.39
N LYS A 19 -12.19 -15.39 -1.14
CA LYS A 19 -13.27 -15.77 -2.07
C LYS A 19 -14.60 -15.99 -1.33
N LYS A 20 -14.59 -16.63 -0.14
CA LYS A 20 -15.78 -16.76 0.71
C LYS A 20 -16.32 -15.40 1.15
N ASN A 21 -15.44 -14.46 1.53
CA ASN A 21 -15.85 -13.13 1.93
C ASN A 21 -16.45 -12.34 0.74
N ILE A 22 -15.88 -12.47 -0.46
CA ILE A 22 -16.45 -11.90 -1.69
C ILE A 22 -17.85 -12.46 -1.96
N LYS A 23 -18.04 -13.79 -1.84
CA LYS A 23 -19.36 -14.43 -2.00
C LYS A 23 -20.38 -13.90 -0.98
N LYS A 24 -19.98 -13.70 0.29
CA LYS A 24 -20.85 -13.10 1.32
C LYS A 24 -21.27 -11.66 0.96
N ILE A 25 -20.36 -10.87 0.39
CA ILE A 25 -20.69 -9.49 -0.06
C ILE A 25 -21.76 -9.52 -1.14
N TYR A 26 -21.63 -10.35 -2.17
CA TYR A 26 -22.64 -10.50 -3.21
C TYR A 26 -23.98 -11.05 -2.67
N ALA A 27 -23.94 -12.01 -1.73
CA ALA A 27 -25.15 -12.51 -1.08
C ALA A 27 -25.87 -11.41 -0.28
N SER A 28 -25.12 -10.55 0.43
CA SER A 28 -25.68 -9.42 1.19
C SER A 28 -26.28 -8.37 0.26
N GLU A 29 -25.63 -8.07 -0.86
CA GLU A 29 -26.17 -7.17 -1.89
C GLU A 29 -27.49 -7.71 -2.46
N SER A 30 -27.51 -8.99 -2.85
CA SER A 30 -28.72 -9.64 -3.37
C SER A 30 -29.86 -9.69 -2.34
N ALA A 31 -29.56 -9.91 -1.05
CA ALA A 31 -30.54 -9.89 0.02
C ALA A 31 -31.12 -8.47 0.22
N ALA A 32 -30.28 -7.44 0.19
CA ALA A 32 -30.72 -6.05 0.28
C ALA A 32 -31.63 -5.65 -0.89
N ALA A 33 -31.30 -6.10 -2.11
CA ALA A 33 -32.14 -5.87 -3.29
C ALA A 33 -33.54 -6.51 -3.15
N ARG A 34 -33.62 -7.75 -2.62
CA ARG A 34 -34.90 -8.43 -2.35
C ARG A 34 -35.75 -7.72 -1.30
N GLN A 35 -35.12 -6.99 -0.36
CA GLN A 35 -35.81 -6.19 0.66
C GLN A 35 -36.18 -4.77 0.17
N GLY A 36 -36.04 -4.48 -1.12
CA GLY A 36 -36.34 -3.15 -1.69
C GLY A 36 -35.28 -2.07 -1.34
N LYS A 37 -34.11 -2.46 -0.85
CA LYS A 37 -32.99 -1.56 -0.50
C LYS A 37 -31.72 -1.94 -1.24
N PRO A 38 -31.70 -1.89 -2.59
CA PRO A 38 -30.53 -2.30 -3.38
C PRO A 38 -29.31 -1.44 -3.04
N TRP A 39 -28.14 -2.07 -2.98
CA TRP A 39 -26.90 -1.34 -2.84
C TRP A 39 -26.60 -0.53 -4.12
N THR A 40 -26.03 0.65 -3.94
CA THR A 40 -25.43 1.36 -5.07
C THR A 40 -24.14 0.65 -5.50
N LYS A 41 -23.71 0.88 -6.75
CA LYS A 41 -22.41 0.36 -7.23
C LYS A 41 -21.25 0.78 -6.34
N ASP A 42 -21.30 1.99 -5.78
CA ASP A 42 -20.25 2.51 -4.89
C ASP A 42 -20.17 1.72 -3.58
N ILE A 43 -21.31 1.32 -3.00
CA ILE A 43 -21.36 0.48 -1.80
C ILE A 43 -20.71 -0.88 -2.10
N LEU A 44 -21.14 -1.53 -3.17
CA LEU A 44 -20.61 -2.83 -3.57
C LEU A 44 -19.10 -2.76 -3.82
N TYR A 45 -18.64 -1.80 -4.61
CA TYR A 45 -17.21 -1.63 -4.89
C TYR A 45 -16.39 -1.28 -3.65
N ARG A 46 -16.93 -0.54 -2.71
CA ARG A 46 -16.27 -0.24 -1.44
C ARG A 46 -16.06 -1.50 -0.62
N GLU A 47 -17.08 -2.36 -0.49
CA GLU A 47 -16.98 -3.61 0.25
C GLU A 47 -16.00 -4.60 -0.41
N LEU A 48 -16.07 -4.78 -1.72
CA LEU A 48 -15.10 -5.60 -2.47
C LEU A 48 -13.67 -5.06 -2.35
N SER A 49 -13.51 -3.74 -2.34
CA SER A 49 -12.20 -3.09 -2.16
C SER A 49 -11.59 -3.37 -0.79
N LYS A 50 -12.39 -3.54 0.26
CA LYS A 50 -11.88 -3.91 1.59
C LYS A 50 -11.22 -5.29 1.55
N VAL A 51 -11.87 -6.29 0.93
CA VAL A 51 -11.29 -7.64 0.78
C VAL A 51 -9.99 -7.57 0.00
N ARG A 52 -9.96 -6.89 -1.15
CA ARG A 52 -8.77 -6.74 -1.97
C ARG A 52 -7.60 -6.09 -1.21
N LYS A 53 -7.87 -5.03 -0.46
CA LYS A 53 -6.84 -4.32 0.32
C LYS A 53 -6.27 -5.18 1.45
N LYS A 54 -7.11 -6.04 2.05
CA LYS A 54 -6.78 -6.90 3.20
C LYS A 54 -6.54 -8.36 2.81
N ALA A 55 -6.33 -8.69 1.52
CA ALA A 55 -6.11 -10.06 1.09
C ALA A 55 -5.08 -10.77 1.97
N GLU A 56 -5.44 -11.99 2.42
CA GLU A 56 -4.79 -12.68 3.53
C GLU A 56 -3.34 -13.08 3.27
N ASN A 57 -2.99 -13.31 2.00
CA ASN A 57 -1.65 -13.75 1.63
C ASN A 57 -0.62 -12.61 1.51
N LYS A 58 -1.05 -11.34 1.55
CA LYS A 58 -0.13 -10.21 1.40
C LYS A 58 1.01 -10.15 2.43
N PRO A 59 0.79 -10.41 3.73
CA PRO A 59 1.90 -10.45 4.69
C PRO A 59 2.95 -11.52 4.36
N TYR A 60 2.51 -12.70 3.90
CA TYR A 60 3.41 -13.78 3.47
C TYR A 60 4.24 -13.36 2.24
N LEU A 61 3.59 -12.79 1.22
CA LEU A 61 4.25 -12.31 0.02
C LEU A 61 5.21 -11.12 0.31
N LEU A 62 4.87 -10.30 1.30
CA LEU A 62 5.76 -9.26 1.79
C LEU A 62 7.03 -9.85 2.41
N ASP A 63 6.87 -10.88 3.25
CA ASP A 63 8.00 -11.57 3.88
C ASP A 63 8.92 -12.21 2.84
N GLU A 64 8.35 -12.91 1.87
CA GLU A 64 9.07 -13.48 0.73
C GLU A 64 9.84 -12.41 -0.07
N PHE A 65 9.21 -11.28 -0.37
CA PHE A 65 9.85 -10.17 -1.07
C PHE A 65 11.00 -9.57 -0.24
N LEU A 66 10.78 -9.31 1.05
CA LEU A 66 11.78 -8.72 1.94
C LEU A 66 12.94 -9.67 2.21
N SER A 67 12.72 -10.99 2.22
CA SER A 67 13.79 -11.97 2.39
C SER A 67 14.89 -11.85 1.32
N ASN A 68 14.49 -11.46 0.11
CA ASN A 68 15.39 -11.23 -1.03
C ASN A 68 15.84 -9.75 -1.17
N ASN A 69 15.21 -8.82 -0.41
CA ASN A 69 15.40 -7.38 -0.54
C ASN A 69 15.50 -6.72 0.84
N LYS A 70 16.31 -7.26 1.75
CA LYS A 70 16.36 -6.84 3.16
C LYS A 70 16.67 -5.36 3.35
N SER A 71 17.50 -4.78 2.50
CA SER A 71 17.85 -3.36 2.57
C SER A 71 16.67 -2.42 2.38
N LEU A 72 15.59 -2.84 1.71
CA LEU A 72 14.41 -2.02 1.48
C LEU A 72 13.55 -1.77 2.73
N VAL A 73 13.86 -2.44 3.85
CA VAL A 73 13.22 -2.15 5.15
C VAL A 73 13.69 -0.81 5.71
N HIS A 74 14.94 -0.41 5.42
CA HIS A 74 15.49 0.85 5.92
C HIS A 74 14.86 2.04 5.18
N SER A 75 14.66 3.14 5.91
CA SER A 75 14.01 4.36 5.39
C SER A 75 12.69 4.05 4.67
N SER A 76 11.84 3.20 5.27
CA SER A 76 10.64 2.67 4.65
C SER A 76 9.34 3.08 5.34
N ILE A 77 8.27 3.15 4.53
CA ILE A 77 6.89 3.27 5.02
C ILE A 77 6.01 2.19 4.39
N PHE A 78 5.19 1.54 5.23
CA PHE A 78 4.25 0.49 4.85
C PHE A 78 2.83 1.01 5.02
N PHE A 79 2.14 1.31 3.92
CA PHE A 79 0.75 1.77 3.97
C PHE A 79 -0.22 0.60 4.04
N VAL A 80 -0.93 0.50 5.15
CA VAL A 80 -1.92 -0.54 5.44
C VAL A 80 -3.33 0.02 5.53
N GLN A 81 -4.35 -0.85 5.45
CA GLN A 81 -5.76 -0.47 5.47
C GLN A 81 -6.24 -0.08 6.86
N ASP A 82 -5.88 -0.87 7.86
CA ASP A 82 -6.33 -0.73 9.24
C ASP A 82 -5.32 -1.39 10.20
N LYS A 83 -5.62 -1.30 11.51
CA LYS A 83 -4.79 -1.85 12.57
C LYS A 83 -4.56 -3.36 12.43
N ASP A 84 -5.58 -4.16 12.10
CA ASP A 84 -5.45 -5.62 11.99
C ASP A 84 -4.43 -6.02 10.91
N GLN A 85 -4.48 -5.36 9.75
CA GLN A 85 -3.48 -5.58 8.71
C GLN A 85 -2.12 -5.03 9.15
N GLY A 86 -2.11 -3.90 9.81
CA GLY A 86 -0.90 -3.27 10.34
C GLY A 86 -0.14 -4.16 11.30
N GLU A 87 -0.82 -4.84 12.23
CA GLU A 87 -0.20 -5.78 13.18
C GLU A 87 0.46 -6.98 12.45
N LYS A 88 -0.21 -7.50 11.41
CA LYS A 88 0.36 -8.60 10.59
C LYS A 88 1.60 -8.13 9.83
N VAL A 89 1.56 -6.93 9.26
CA VAL A 89 2.71 -6.34 8.55
C VAL A 89 3.83 -6.00 9.53
N ALA A 90 3.53 -5.44 10.70
CA ALA A 90 4.50 -5.16 11.75
C ALA A 90 5.23 -6.42 12.21
N LYS A 91 4.52 -7.55 12.33
CA LYS A 91 5.13 -8.85 12.62
C LYS A 91 6.12 -9.29 11.55
N VAL A 92 5.83 -9.06 10.26
CA VAL A 92 6.79 -9.32 9.19
C VAL A 92 8.00 -8.39 9.30
N VAL A 93 7.77 -7.08 9.44
CA VAL A 93 8.83 -6.06 9.55
C VAL A 93 9.76 -6.33 10.72
N SER A 94 9.23 -6.81 11.87
CA SER A 94 10.02 -7.15 13.06
C SER A 94 11.02 -8.30 12.83
N GLY A 95 10.83 -9.10 11.78
CA GLY A 95 11.81 -10.12 11.37
C GLY A 95 13.05 -9.54 10.68
N TYR A 96 13.04 -8.25 10.31
CA TYR A 96 14.12 -7.59 9.55
C TYR A 96 14.75 -6.42 10.29
N THR A 97 14.02 -5.78 11.22
CA THR A 97 14.52 -4.71 12.09
C THR A 97 13.72 -4.64 13.38
N ASP A 98 14.38 -4.34 14.49
CA ASP A 98 13.75 -4.01 15.77
C ASP A 98 13.48 -2.49 15.89
N ARG A 99 14.02 -1.69 14.97
CA ARG A 99 13.88 -0.24 14.89
C ARG A 99 12.70 0.18 14.01
N PHE A 100 11.48 -0.19 14.40
CA PHE A 100 10.27 0.22 13.68
C PHE A 100 9.21 0.77 14.63
N ALA A 101 8.22 1.45 14.06
CA ALA A 101 7.04 1.91 14.78
C ALA A 101 5.77 1.63 14.01
N THR A 102 4.64 1.60 14.72
CA THR A 102 3.31 1.50 14.14
C THR A 102 2.53 2.77 14.41
N PHE A 103 1.76 3.23 13.42
CA PHE A 103 0.91 4.40 13.54
C PHE A 103 -0.45 4.14 12.90
N TYR A 104 -1.47 3.99 13.72
CA TYR A 104 -2.82 3.68 13.26
C TYR A 104 -3.81 4.81 13.50
N GLU A 105 -3.60 5.61 14.55
CA GLU A 105 -4.49 6.71 14.94
C GLU A 105 -3.71 7.83 15.66
N GLY A 106 -4.26 9.05 15.65
CA GLY A 106 -3.72 10.20 16.40
C GLY A 106 -2.83 11.11 15.57
N LYS A 107 -1.82 11.75 16.22
CA LYS A 107 -0.87 12.65 15.57
C LYS A 107 0.38 11.89 15.12
N SER A 108 0.73 12.01 13.86
CA SER A 108 1.83 11.28 13.22
C SER A 108 3.22 11.92 13.43
N ASP A 109 3.29 13.19 13.83
CA ASP A 109 4.51 14.01 13.78
C ASP A 109 5.71 13.38 14.51
N LYS A 110 5.48 12.74 15.66
CA LYS A 110 6.54 12.06 16.42
C LYS A 110 7.18 10.93 15.60
N PHE A 111 6.37 10.05 15.00
CA PHE A 111 6.86 8.89 14.26
C PHE A 111 7.51 9.29 12.94
N VAL A 112 6.96 10.30 12.29
CA VAL A 112 7.53 10.92 11.09
C VAL A 112 8.90 11.50 11.38
N ASN A 113 9.04 12.24 12.49
CA ASN A 113 10.33 12.79 12.91
C ASN A 113 11.33 11.67 13.28
N MET A 114 10.88 10.61 13.93
CA MET A 114 11.75 9.45 14.22
C MET A 114 12.26 8.78 12.94
N LEU A 115 11.40 8.62 11.92
CA LEU A 115 11.78 8.05 10.64
C LEU A 115 12.72 8.99 9.87
N SER A 116 12.41 10.29 9.80
CA SER A 116 13.22 11.29 9.09
C SER A 116 14.61 11.49 9.70
N THR A 117 14.76 11.27 11.00
CA THR A 117 16.04 11.38 11.73
C THR A 117 16.79 10.05 11.84
N GLY A 118 16.29 8.98 11.23
CA GLY A 118 16.90 7.65 11.28
C GLY A 118 16.83 6.96 12.65
N LYS A 119 15.99 7.45 13.58
CA LYS A 119 15.77 6.81 14.88
C LYS A 119 15.00 5.49 14.74
N ILE A 120 14.19 5.37 13.71
CA ILE A 120 13.57 4.11 13.26
C ILE A 120 13.86 3.89 11.80
N ASP A 121 13.89 2.63 11.38
CA ASP A 121 14.12 2.21 10.00
C ASP A 121 12.82 2.14 9.22
N ALA A 122 11.72 1.77 9.88
CA ALA A 122 10.45 1.50 9.25
C ALA A 122 9.26 2.08 10.02
N LEU A 123 8.24 2.50 9.27
CA LEU A 123 6.95 2.93 9.82
C LEU A 123 5.81 2.17 9.16
N VAL A 124 5.02 1.43 9.94
CA VAL A 124 3.78 0.80 9.48
C VAL A 124 2.62 1.72 9.81
N ALA A 125 1.91 2.22 8.81
CA ALA A 125 0.91 3.26 8.99
C ALA A 125 -0.37 3.04 8.20
N CYS A 126 -1.52 3.36 8.82
CA CYS A 126 -2.80 3.44 8.15
C CYS A 126 -2.90 4.64 7.20
N GLU A 127 -3.88 4.58 6.30
CA GLU A 127 -4.16 5.59 5.26
C GLU A 127 -4.23 7.05 5.75
N ARG A 128 -4.43 7.30 7.04
CA ARG A 128 -4.58 8.65 7.63
C ARG A 128 -3.30 9.48 7.74
N LEU A 129 -2.16 8.94 7.37
CA LEU A 129 -0.90 9.70 7.24
C LEU A 129 -0.93 10.76 6.12
N ASN A 130 -2.14 11.17 5.72
CA ASN A 130 -2.33 11.99 4.53
C ASN A 130 -2.09 13.48 4.74
N GLU A 131 -1.98 13.99 5.98
CA GLU A 131 -1.86 15.42 6.24
C GLU A 131 -0.53 15.78 6.92
N GLY A 132 0.21 16.69 6.31
CA GLY A 132 1.39 17.34 6.95
C GLY A 132 2.72 16.60 6.88
N VAL A 133 2.80 15.37 6.37
CA VAL A 133 4.03 14.57 6.38
C VAL A 133 4.91 14.87 5.17
N ASP A 134 6.08 15.47 5.40
CA ASP A 134 7.14 15.64 4.40
C ASP A 134 8.38 14.88 4.88
N ILE A 135 8.59 13.67 4.36
CA ILE A 135 9.76 12.84 4.73
C ILE A 135 10.70 12.77 3.52
N ARG A 136 11.59 13.75 3.42
CA ARG A 136 12.55 13.80 2.30
C ARG A 136 13.58 12.68 2.33
N SER A 137 13.90 12.18 3.51
CA SER A 137 14.84 11.05 3.71
C SER A 137 14.23 9.68 3.39
N LEU A 138 12.90 9.58 3.13
CA LEU A 138 12.26 8.32 2.85
C LEU A 138 12.69 7.78 1.48
N GLU A 139 13.11 6.53 1.45
CA GLU A 139 13.60 5.87 0.24
C GLU A 139 12.64 4.80 -0.27
N ASN A 140 11.90 4.12 0.60
CA ASN A 140 11.11 2.96 0.24
C ASN A 140 9.65 3.11 0.65
N ILE A 141 8.72 2.88 -0.29
CA ILE A 141 7.27 2.98 -0.07
C ILE A 141 6.63 1.65 -0.42
N PHE A 142 5.97 1.03 0.56
CA PHE A 142 5.19 -0.19 0.36
C PHE A 142 3.69 0.13 0.35
N LEU A 143 3.07 0.00 -0.81
CA LEU A 143 1.64 0.23 -1.04
C LEU A 143 0.85 -1.07 -0.84
N ILE A 144 0.72 -1.55 0.41
CA ILE A 144 0.04 -2.82 0.73
C ILE A 144 -1.47 -2.69 0.57
N ALA A 145 -2.03 -1.56 1.02
CA ALA A 145 -3.44 -1.22 0.87
C ALA A 145 -3.58 0.06 0.03
N THR A 146 -3.77 -0.09 -1.27
CA THR A 146 -3.86 1.05 -2.18
C THR A 146 -5.33 1.39 -2.48
N PRO A 147 -5.76 2.64 -2.29
CA PRO A 147 -7.08 3.09 -2.71
C PRO A 147 -7.18 3.13 -4.24
N ARG A 148 -8.42 3.08 -4.76
CA ARG A 148 -8.67 3.26 -6.20
C ARG A 148 -8.33 4.66 -6.69
N ALA A 149 -8.45 5.66 -5.84
CA ALA A 149 -8.27 7.05 -6.20
C ALA A 149 -6.80 7.34 -6.54
N LYS A 150 -6.52 7.59 -7.81
CA LYS A 150 -5.20 7.95 -8.34
C LYS A 150 -4.59 9.13 -7.56
N LEU A 151 -5.38 10.16 -7.30
CA LEU A 151 -4.93 11.37 -6.60
C LEU A 151 -4.36 11.05 -5.20
N VAL A 152 -5.02 10.17 -4.44
CA VAL A 152 -4.55 9.78 -3.10
C VAL A 152 -3.21 9.06 -3.16
N THR A 153 -3.04 8.17 -4.14
CA THR A 153 -1.76 7.46 -4.35
C THR A 153 -0.66 8.43 -4.76
N ILE A 154 -0.96 9.35 -5.69
CA ILE A 154 0.00 10.40 -6.12
C ILE A 154 0.38 11.30 -4.94
N GLN A 155 -0.57 11.69 -4.10
CA GLN A 155 -0.30 12.52 -2.92
C GLN A 155 0.61 11.81 -1.91
N ARG A 156 0.39 10.51 -1.66
CA ARG A 156 1.27 9.68 -0.81
C ARG A 156 2.67 9.61 -1.37
N MET A 157 2.78 9.22 -2.63
CA MET A 157 4.06 9.13 -3.32
C MET A 157 4.75 10.52 -3.35
N GLY A 158 3.98 11.58 -3.68
CA GLY A 158 4.51 12.93 -3.81
C GLY A 158 5.10 13.52 -2.53
N ARG A 159 4.71 13.02 -1.36
CA ARG A 159 5.30 13.45 -0.08
C ARG A 159 6.56 12.68 0.26
N CYS A 160 6.61 11.41 -0.14
CA CYS A 160 7.70 10.49 0.17
C CYS A 160 8.81 10.52 -0.89
N LEU A 161 8.48 10.83 -2.14
CA LEU A 161 9.41 10.87 -3.27
C LEU A 161 9.97 12.27 -3.57
N ARG A 162 9.93 13.19 -2.62
CA ARG A 162 10.55 14.50 -2.81
C ARG A 162 12.05 14.39 -2.93
N ILE A 163 12.63 15.26 -3.77
CA ILE A 163 14.09 15.42 -3.83
C ILE A 163 14.58 15.84 -2.45
N ASP A 164 15.57 15.12 -1.95
CA ASP A 164 16.27 15.49 -0.72
C ASP A 164 17.37 16.51 -1.07
N PRO A 165 17.34 17.74 -0.52
CA PRO A 165 18.40 18.70 -0.73
C PRO A 165 19.79 18.20 -0.34
N ASN A 166 19.85 17.29 0.65
CA ASN A 166 21.08 16.69 1.15
C ASN A 166 21.53 15.47 0.33
N ASN A 167 20.62 14.89 -0.48
CA ASN A 167 20.89 13.75 -1.35
C ASN A 167 20.23 13.96 -2.72
N LYS A 168 20.88 14.72 -3.59
CA LYS A 168 20.37 15.03 -4.95
C LYS A 168 20.30 13.80 -5.87
N LEU A 169 21.07 12.74 -5.55
CA LEU A 169 21.09 11.49 -6.32
C LEU A 169 20.15 10.44 -5.73
N LYS A 170 19.24 10.84 -4.85
CA LYS A 170 18.27 9.92 -4.26
C LYS A 170 17.45 9.24 -5.34
N VAL A 171 17.48 7.89 -5.34
CA VAL A 171 16.56 7.03 -6.08
C VAL A 171 15.69 6.31 -5.06
N ALA A 172 14.39 6.44 -5.19
CA ALA A 172 13.45 5.79 -4.28
C ALA A 172 12.90 4.49 -4.88
N ASN A 173 12.25 3.66 -4.05
CA ASN A 173 11.55 2.46 -4.48
C ASN A 173 10.07 2.54 -4.10
N VAL A 174 9.21 2.19 -5.02
CA VAL A 174 7.77 2.05 -4.81
C VAL A 174 7.38 0.60 -5.04
N ILE A 175 6.93 -0.07 -4.01
CA ILE A 175 6.52 -1.47 -4.02
C ILE A 175 4.99 -1.53 -3.91
N ASP A 176 4.32 -2.08 -4.90
CA ASP A 176 2.86 -2.11 -4.99
C ASP A 176 2.32 -3.53 -5.13
N PHE A 177 1.24 -3.84 -4.43
CA PHE A 177 0.55 -5.12 -4.47
C PHE A 177 -0.53 -5.11 -5.56
N ILE A 178 -0.36 -5.98 -6.56
CA ILE A 178 -1.25 -6.08 -7.73
C ILE A 178 -2.00 -7.41 -7.69
N LEU A 179 -3.32 -7.35 -7.77
CA LEU A 179 -4.13 -8.55 -7.88
C LEU A 179 -3.87 -9.22 -9.23
N GLU A 180 -3.38 -10.46 -9.18
CA GLU A 180 -3.26 -11.34 -10.34
C GLU A 180 -4.56 -12.13 -10.49
N SER A 181 -5.12 -12.16 -11.68
CA SER A 181 -6.30 -12.97 -11.93
C SER A 181 -5.92 -14.32 -12.53
N ASP A 182 -6.54 -15.38 -12.03
CA ASP A 182 -6.41 -16.73 -12.58
C ASP A 182 -6.98 -16.83 -14.02
N ASN A 183 -7.72 -15.81 -14.45
CA ASN A 183 -8.28 -15.68 -15.80
C ASN A 183 -8.09 -14.24 -16.28
N GLU A 184 -7.62 -14.06 -17.52
CA GLU A 184 -7.44 -12.74 -18.17
C GLU A 184 -8.70 -11.85 -18.15
N LYS A 185 -9.89 -12.48 -18.08
CA LYS A 185 -11.19 -11.78 -17.99
C LYS A 185 -11.45 -11.10 -16.64
N ASN A 186 -10.71 -11.46 -15.58
CA ASN A 186 -10.91 -10.97 -14.22
C ASN A 186 -9.81 -9.99 -13.75
N LYS A 187 -8.96 -9.48 -14.64
CA LYS A 187 -8.05 -8.39 -14.28
C LYS A 187 -8.85 -7.25 -13.67
N THR A 188 -8.56 -6.88 -12.43
CA THR A 188 -9.21 -5.71 -11.83
C THR A 188 -8.72 -4.47 -12.57
N PRO A 189 -9.57 -3.79 -13.34
CA PRO A 189 -9.14 -2.66 -14.17
C PRO A 189 -8.40 -1.58 -13.36
N ALA A 190 -8.73 -1.49 -12.07
CA ALA A 190 -8.12 -0.50 -11.18
C ALA A 190 -6.64 -0.76 -10.87
N ASP A 191 -6.23 -2.02 -10.65
CA ASP A 191 -4.84 -2.35 -10.34
C ASP A 191 -3.99 -2.28 -11.61
N GLN A 192 -4.52 -2.77 -12.72
CA GLN A 192 -3.85 -2.65 -14.02
C GLN A 192 -3.65 -1.17 -14.40
N TYR A 193 -4.71 -0.35 -14.30
CA TYR A 193 -4.63 1.08 -14.57
C TYR A 193 -3.61 1.78 -13.66
N ARG A 194 -3.55 1.41 -12.36
CA ARG A 194 -2.56 1.95 -11.42
C ARG A 194 -1.15 1.58 -11.84
N LYS A 195 -0.90 0.32 -12.15
CA LYS A 195 0.38 -0.17 -12.66
C LYS A 195 0.85 0.64 -13.87
N GLU A 196 -0.01 0.83 -14.86
CA GLU A 196 0.33 1.54 -16.09
C GLU A 196 0.74 3.00 -15.85
N TRP A 197 -0.03 3.75 -15.06
CA TRP A 197 0.32 5.15 -14.85
C TRP A 197 1.51 5.35 -13.91
N ILE A 198 1.75 4.44 -12.93
CA ILE A 198 2.97 4.51 -12.09
C ILE A 198 4.21 4.20 -12.93
N LEU A 199 4.15 3.19 -13.80
CA LEU A 199 5.24 2.89 -14.74
C LEU A 199 5.58 4.09 -15.63
N LYS A 200 4.58 4.70 -16.26
CA LYS A 200 4.76 5.91 -17.07
C LYS A 200 5.40 7.05 -16.28
N LEU A 201 4.98 7.21 -15.02
CA LEU A 201 5.55 8.24 -14.14
C LEU A 201 7.01 7.93 -13.78
N ALA A 202 7.36 6.67 -13.53
CA ALA A 202 8.73 6.24 -13.26
C ALA A 202 9.65 6.47 -14.47
N GLU A 203 9.18 6.12 -15.68
CA GLU A 203 9.93 6.34 -16.92
C GLU A 203 10.21 7.83 -17.19
N GLN A 204 9.23 8.71 -16.92
CA GLN A 204 9.40 10.17 -17.08
C GLN A 204 10.39 10.79 -16.10
N LYS A 205 10.81 10.06 -15.05
CA LYS A 205 11.75 10.53 -14.03
C LYS A 205 13.16 9.97 -14.19
N LYS A 206 13.35 8.99 -15.05
CA LYS A 206 14.67 8.53 -15.48
C LYS A 206 15.21 9.54 -16.49
N VAL A 207 16.10 10.39 -16.05
CA VAL A 207 16.80 11.39 -16.88
C VAL A 207 18.23 10.94 -17.10
#